data_11369eaebb0e176e68bd5ddf2b839e2a
#
_entry.id   11369eaebb0e176e68bd5ddf2b839e2a
#
_cell.length_a   1.000
_cell.length_b   1.000
_cell.length_c   1.000
_cell.angle_alpha   90.00
_cell.angle_beta   90.00
_cell.angle_gamma   90.00
#
_symmetry.space_group_name_H-M   'P 1'
#
loop_
_entity.id
_entity.type
_entity.pdbx_description
1 polymer ?
#
loop_
_entity_poly.entity_id
_entity_poly.type
_entity_poly.pdbx_seq_one_letter_code
_entity_poly.pdbx_strand_id
1 'polypeptide(L)'
;MKGLLIFAAIIEAATGVALILVPSLVGQLLLGIELTGVIVRVAGIALIALAITCWPGPAMLGMLIYNAAATLYLAYVGFSGDSRGVLLWPVVVLHGIMTVLLIRAMTSERRNSQT
;
A
#
# COMPACT_ATOMS: atom_id res chain seq x y z
N MET A 1 21.37 -11.12 -7.12
CA MET A 1 20.23 -10.21 -7.30
C MET A 1 19.05 -10.51 -6.37
N LYS A 2 18.67 -11.79 -6.23
CA LYS A 2 17.56 -12.14 -5.32
C LYS A 2 17.82 -11.74 -3.87
N GLY A 3 19.05 -11.94 -3.38
CA GLY A 3 19.40 -11.56 -2.01
C GLY A 3 19.27 -10.06 -1.77
N LEU A 4 19.64 -9.26 -2.76
CA LEU A 4 19.52 -7.81 -2.67
C LEU A 4 18.05 -7.36 -2.65
N LEU A 5 17.21 -8.00 -3.48
CA LEU A 5 15.77 -7.69 -3.51
C LEU A 5 15.09 -8.08 -2.20
N ILE A 6 15.46 -9.22 -1.62
CA ILE A 6 14.92 -9.65 -0.34
C ILE A 6 15.33 -8.69 0.78
N PHE A 7 16.60 -8.27 0.78
CA PHE A 7 17.09 -7.30 1.74
C PHE A 7 16.33 -5.97 1.65
N ALA A 8 16.15 -5.48 0.42
CA ALA A 8 15.38 -4.25 0.17
C ALA A 8 13.94 -4.41 0.65
N ALA A 9 13.32 -5.56 0.37
CA ALA A 9 11.94 -5.83 0.78
C ALA A 9 11.79 -5.80 2.30
N ILE A 10 12.75 -6.38 3.02
CA ILE A 10 12.72 -6.39 4.49
C ILE A 10 12.82 -4.97 5.04
N ILE A 11 13.73 -4.15 4.52
CA ILE A 11 13.90 -2.76 4.96
C ILE A 11 12.65 -1.95 4.64
N GLU A 12 12.10 -2.10 3.45
CA GLU A 12 10.91 -1.36 3.05
C GLU A 12 9.68 -1.77 3.85
N ALA A 13 9.51 -3.07 4.11
CA ALA A 13 8.41 -3.54 4.93
C ALA A 13 8.53 -3.01 6.36
N ALA A 14 9.71 -3.06 6.94
CA ALA A 14 9.94 -2.54 8.28
C ALA A 14 9.65 -1.03 8.36
N THR A 15 10.14 -0.27 7.38
CA THR A 15 9.88 1.17 7.30
C THR A 15 8.39 1.47 7.14
N GLY A 16 7.72 0.70 6.27
CA GLY A 16 6.29 0.87 6.04
C GLY A 16 5.46 0.60 7.29
N VAL A 17 5.77 -0.47 8.01
CA VAL A 17 5.09 -0.79 9.28
C VAL A 17 5.35 0.32 10.31
N ALA A 18 6.59 0.80 10.41
CA ALA A 18 6.92 1.88 11.33
C ALA A 18 6.17 3.17 11.00
N LEU A 19 6.00 3.50 9.72
CA LEU A 19 5.24 4.68 9.32
C LEU A 19 3.76 4.55 9.66
N ILE A 20 3.22 3.36 9.66
CA ILE A 20 1.81 3.14 10.03
C ILE A 20 1.63 3.20 11.54
N LEU A 21 2.53 2.57 12.29
CA LEU A 21 2.39 2.43 13.74
C LEU A 21 2.97 3.61 14.52
N VAL A 22 4.13 4.12 14.14
CA VAL A 22 4.85 5.17 14.88
C VAL A 22 5.41 6.22 13.92
N PRO A 23 4.54 6.91 13.16
CA PRO A 23 4.99 7.87 12.14
C PRO A 23 5.80 9.03 12.74
N SER A 24 5.43 9.51 13.93
CA SER A 24 6.15 10.60 14.59
C SER A 24 7.60 10.22 14.90
N LEU A 25 7.82 9.00 15.40
CA LEU A 25 9.15 8.52 15.73
C LEU A 25 10.01 8.43 14.49
N VAL A 26 9.46 7.87 13.39
CA VAL A 26 10.19 7.77 12.12
C VAL A 26 10.57 9.15 11.61
N GLY A 27 9.62 10.10 11.66
CA GLY A 27 9.89 11.46 11.22
C GLY A 27 10.99 12.13 12.01
N GLN A 28 10.96 11.99 13.34
CA GLN A 28 11.98 12.59 14.20
C GLN A 28 13.36 11.97 13.98
N LEU A 29 13.42 10.65 13.82
CA LEU A 29 14.71 9.98 13.68
C LEU A 29 15.33 10.17 12.30
N LEU A 30 14.51 10.21 11.24
CA LEU A 30 15.04 10.30 9.87
C LEU A 30 15.12 11.73 9.36
N LEU A 31 14.14 12.56 9.67
CA LEU A 31 14.03 13.89 9.07
C LEU A 31 14.12 15.03 10.09
N GLY A 32 14.08 14.71 11.38
CA GLY A 32 14.05 15.73 12.42
C GLY A 32 12.75 16.51 12.46
N ILE A 33 11.70 16.01 11.85
CA ILE A 33 10.38 16.64 11.85
C ILE A 33 9.32 15.63 12.29
N GLU A 34 8.17 16.15 12.72
CA GLU A 34 7.06 15.31 13.12
C GLU A 34 6.22 14.97 11.89
N LEU A 35 6.05 13.66 11.64
CA LEU A 35 5.20 13.17 10.55
C LEU A 35 3.88 12.68 11.13
N THR A 36 2.79 13.27 10.67
CA THR A 36 1.44 12.90 11.11
C THR A 36 0.49 12.91 9.93
N GLY A 37 -0.63 12.23 10.09
CA GLY A 37 -1.74 12.29 9.16
C GLY A 37 -1.85 11.12 8.21
N VAL A 38 -2.82 11.24 7.33
CA VAL A 38 -3.24 10.20 6.41
C VAL A 38 -2.15 9.89 5.38
N ILE A 39 -1.49 10.92 4.85
CA ILE A 39 -0.50 10.76 3.80
C ILE A 39 0.65 9.86 4.25
N VAL A 40 1.10 10.01 5.49
CA VAL A 40 2.20 9.22 6.04
C VAL A 40 1.82 7.74 6.10
N ARG A 41 0.59 7.45 6.50
CA ARG A 41 0.12 6.07 6.57
C ARG A 41 -0.08 5.45 5.21
N VAL A 42 -0.59 6.24 4.25
CA VAL A 42 -0.67 5.78 2.87
C VAL A 42 0.72 5.49 2.31
N ALA A 43 1.71 6.32 2.64
CA ALA A 43 3.10 6.06 2.25
C ALA A 43 3.62 4.75 2.85
N GLY A 44 3.26 4.46 4.11
CA GLY A 44 3.61 3.19 4.74
C GLY A 44 3.01 2.00 4.00
N ILE A 45 1.74 2.10 3.63
CA ILE A 45 1.06 1.06 2.84
C ILE A 45 1.77 0.87 1.49
N ALA A 46 2.14 1.96 0.84
CA ALA A 46 2.84 1.89 -0.44
C ALA A 46 4.20 1.20 -0.30
N LEU A 47 4.92 1.47 0.78
CA LEU A 47 6.22 0.80 1.02
C LEU A 47 6.06 -0.69 1.25
N ILE A 48 5.03 -1.11 1.97
CA ILE A 48 4.75 -2.52 2.18
C ILE A 48 4.41 -3.19 0.85
N ALA A 49 3.60 -2.54 0.01
CA ALA A 49 3.26 -3.06 -1.31
C ALA A 49 4.51 -3.18 -2.20
N LEU A 50 5.41 -2.19 -2.13
CA LEU A 50 6.67 -2.22 -2.85
C LEU A 50 7.55 -3.37 -2.35
N ALA A 51 7.57 -3.62 -1.04
CA ALA A 51 8.30 -4.74 -0.46
C ALA A 51 7.81 -6.08 -1.01
N ILE A 52 6.48 -6.23 -1.13
CA ILE A 52 5.89 -7.44 -1.68
C ILE A 52 6.29 -7.60 -3.16
N THR A 53 6.34 -6.50 -3.89
CA THR A 53 6.76 -6.49 -5.29
C THR A 53 8.25 -6.87 -5.44
N CYS A 54 9.09 -6.39 -4.52
CA CYS A 54 10.52 -6.70 -4.52
C CYS A 54 10.82 -8.12 -4.05
N TRP A 55 9.94 -8.73 -3.27
CA TRP A 55 10.06 -10.13 -2.92
C TRP A 55 9.88 -10.97 -4.19
N PRO A 56 10.56 -12.11 -4.31
CA PRO A 56 10.39 -12.93 -5.53
C PRO A 56 8.96 -13.44 -5.64
N GLY A 57 8.10 -12.64 -6.24
CA GLY A 57 6.69 -12.95 -6.43
C GLY A 57 6.09 -12.07 -7.51
N PRO A 58 4.82 -12.26 -7.86
CA PRO A 58 4.19 -11.49 -8.92
C PRO A 58 3.95 -10.03 -8.50
N ALA A 59 4.37 -9.10 -9.35
CA ALA A 59 4.16 -7.67 -9.12
C ALA A 59 2.67 -7.33 -8.98
N MET A 60 1.81 -8.10 -9.64
CA MET A 60 0.37 -7.91 -9.58
C MET A 60 -0.16 -8.06 -8.15
N LEU A 61 0.44 -8.96 -7.36
CA LEU A 61 0.05 -9.13 -5.96
C LEU A 61 0.34 -7.88 -5.13
N GLY A 62 1.51 -7.26 -5.33
CA GLY A 62 1.85 -6.01 -4.65
C GLY A 62 0.88 -4.90 -4.99
N MET A 63 0.54 -4.77 -6.27
CA MET A 63 -0.42 -3.77 -6.72
C MET A 63 -1.82 -4.03 -6.17
N LEU A 64 -2.24 -5.29 -6.11
CA LEU A 64 -3.52 -5.65 -5.55
C LEU A 64 -3.59 -5.28 -4.06
N ILE A 65 -2.57 -5.61 -3.30
CA ILE A 65 -2.53 -5.31 -1.87
C ILE A 65 -2.53 -3.81 -1.64
N TYR A 66 -1.75 -3.05 -2.43
CA TYR A 66 -1.74 -1.59 -2.31
C TYR A 66 -3.13 -1.01 -2.57
N ASN A 67 -3.76 -1.40 -3.67
CA ASN A 67 -5.07 -0.83 -4.03
C ASN A 67 -6.15 -1.22 -3.03
N ALA A 68 -6.17 -2.47 -2.57
CA ALA A 68 -7.15 -2.92 -1.58
C ALA A 68 -6.96 -2.20 -0.24
N ALA A 69 -5.72 -2.11 0.23
CA ALA A 69 -5.42 -1.44 1.50
C ALA A 69 -5.72 0.06 1.42
N ALA A 70 -5.38 0.70 0.30
CA ALA A 70 -5.66 2.11 0.09
C ALA A 70 -7.17 2.38 0.08
N THR A 71 -7.94 1.51 -0.59
CA THR A 71 -9.40 1.62 -0.63
C THR A 71 -9.99 1.55 0.77
N LEU A 72 -9.58 0.53 1.53
CA LEU A 72 -10.12 0.33 2.88
C LEU A 72 -9.72 1.46 3.83
N TYR A 73 -8.47 1.88 3.78
CA TYR A 73 -7.99 2.93 4.67
C TYR A 73 -8.63 4.28 4.35
N LEU A 74 -8.66 4.66 3.08
CA LEU A 74 -9.24 5.95 2.69
C LEU A 74 -10.76 5.98 2.89
N ALA A 75 -11.44 4.86 2.69
CA ALA A 75 -12.86 4.76 3.00
C ALA A 75 -13.10 4.93 4.50
N TYR A 76 -12.26 4.30 5.32
CA TYR A 76 -12.35 4.47 6.77
C TYR A 76 -12.17 5.95 7.15
N VAL A 77 -11.17 6.61 6.59
CA VAL A 77 -10.91 8.03 6.86
C VAL A 77 -12.10 8.89 6.41
N GLY A 78 -12.68 8.57 5.27
CA GLY A 78 -13.84 9.31 4.76
C GLY A 78 -15.09 9.14 5.63
N PHE A 79 -15.35 7.91 6.09
CA PHE A 79 -16.49 7.66 6.97
C PHE A 79 -16.30 8.23 8.37
N SER A 80 -15.07 8.24 8.89
CA SER A 80 -14.79 8.79 10.20
C SER A 80 -14.84 10.32 10.23
N GLY A 81 -14.80 10.96 9.06
CA GLY A 81 -14.80 12.41 8.96
C GLY A 81 -13.46 13.08 9.20
N ASP A 82 -12.39 12.29 9.33
CA ASP A 82 -11.06 12.82 9.57
C ASP A 82 -10.51 13.60 8.38
N SER A 83 -11.00 13.30 7.18
CA SER A 83 -10.62 14.01 5.96
C SER A 83 -11.86 14.25 5.12
N ARG A 84 -11.97 15.46 4.55
CA ARG A 84 -13.13 15.87 3.76
C ARG A 84 -12.72 16.48 2.41
N GLY A 85 -11.59 16.04 1.87
CA GLY A 85 -11.15 16.51 0.58
C GLY A 85 -12.14 16.13 -0.53
N VAL A 86 -12.32 17.03 -1.51
CA VAL A 86 -13.24 16.81 -2.62
C VAL A 86 -12.86 15.56 -3.42
N LEU A 87 -11.56 15.27 -3.51
CA LEU A 87 -11.05 14.14 -4.28
C LEU A 87 -10.99 12.84 -3.50
N LEU A 88 -11.34 12.85 -2.19
CA LEU A 88 -11.21 11.63 -1.37
C LEU A 88 -12.06 10.48 -1.91
N TRP A 89 -13.35 10.71 -2.09
CA TRP A 89 -14.25 9.67 -2.55
C TRP A 89 -13.99 9.24 -3.99
N PRO A 90 -13.72 10.15 -4.95
CA PRO A 90 -13.27 9.71 -6.28
C PRO A 90 -12.02 8.82 -6.24
N VAL A 91 -11.05 9.13 -5.38
CA VAL A 91 -9.84 8.33 -5.23
C VAL A 91 -10.17 6.96 -4.62
N VAL A 92 -11.05 6.90 -3.62
CA VAL A 92 -11.50 5.64 -3.02
C VAL A 92 -12.16 4.77 -4.10
N VAL A 93 -13.04 5.34 -4.91
CA VAL A 93 -13.71 4.62 -5.98
C VAL A 93 -12.69 4.10 -7.00
N LEU A 94 -11.72 4.95 -7.38
CA LEU A 94 -10.68 4.54 -8.33
C LEU A 94 -9.88 3.33 -7.82
N HIS A 95 -9.42 3.38 -6.57
CA HIS A 95 -8.66 2.27 -6.00
C HIS A 95 -9.52 1.02 -5.83
N GLY A 96 -10.80 1.19 -5.49
CA GLY A 96 -11.72 0.07 -5.41
C GLY A 96 -11.94 -0.61 -6.75
N ILE A 97 -12.11 0.18 -7.82
CA ILE A 97 -12.24 -0.34 -9.18
C ILE A 97 -10.96 -1.06 -9.59
N MET A 98 -9.80 -0.48 -9.32
CA MET A 98 -8.51 -1.12 -9.62
C MET A 98 -8.36 -2.45 -8.88
N THR A 99 -8.80 -2.49 -7.62
CA THR A 99 -8.77 -3.73 -6.83
C THR A 99 -9.59 -4.83 -7.50
N VAL A 100 -10.82 -4.51 -7.90
CA VAL A 100 -11.69 -5.47 -8.57
C VAL A 100 -11.07 -5.94 -9.89
N LEU A 101 -10.55 -5.01 -10.69
CA LEU A 101 -9.93 -5.36 -11.97
C LEU A 101 -8.71 -6.25 -11.79
N LEU A 102 -7.89 -5.97 -10.77
CA LEU A 102 -6.71 -6.78 -10.49
C LEU A 102 -7.09 -8.19 -10.02
N ILE A 103 -8.12 -8.31 -9.19
CA ILE A 103 -8.62 -9.61 -8.76
C ILE A 103 -9.09 -10.42 -9.98
N ARG A 104 -9.85 -9.78 -10.87
CA ARG A 104 -10.34 -10.45 -12.07
C ARG A 104 -9.18 -10.87 -12.99
N ALA A 105 -8.17 -10.02 -13.15
CA ALA A 105 -7.01 -10.32 -13.97
C ALA A 105 -6.25 -11.51 -13.41
N MET A 106 -6.03 -11.55 -12.09
CA MET A 106 -5.33 -12.67 -11.43
C MET A 106 -6.11 -13.98 -11.55
N THR A 107 -7.43 -13.91 -11.38
CA THR A 107 -8.30 -15.09 -11.53
C THR A 107 -8.29 -15.60 -12.96
N SER A 108 -8.32 -14.68 -13.94
CA SER A 108 -8.26 -15.03 -15.36
C SER A 108 -6.95 -15.71 -15.70
N GLU A 109 -5.82 -15.20 -15.21
CA GLU A 109 -4.50 -15.82 -15.45
C GLU A 109 -4.42 -17.21 -14.86
N ARG A 110 -4.95 -17.43 -13.65
CA ARG A 110 -5.00 -18.77 -13.06
C ARG A 110 -5.79 -19.74 -13.91
N ARG A 111 -6.94 -19.28 -14.42
CA ARG A 111 -7.78 -20.12 -15.29
C ARG A 111 -7.06 -20.49 -16.56
N ASN A 112 -6.37 -19.54 -17.18
CA ASN A 112 -5.64 -19.78 -18.42
C ASN A 112 -4.45 -20.72 -18.23
N SER A 113 -3.80 -20.67 -17.07
CA SER A 113 -2.64 -21.53 -16.79
C SER A 113 -3.04 -22.98 -16.54
N GLN A 114 -4.31 -23.25 -16.24
CA GLN A 114 -4.82 -24.61 -16.02
C GLN A 114 -5.31 -25.28 -17.29
N THR A 115 -5.44 -24.55 -18.36
CA THR A 115 -5.83 -25.10 -19.67
C THR A 115 -4.63 -25.29 -20.59
#